data_7fcaa81ada4a632b507e582b3e2c5277
#
_entry.id   7fcaa81ada4a632b507e582b3e2c5277
#
_cell.length_a   1.000
_cell.length_b   1.000
_cell.length_c   1.000
_cell.angle_alpha   90.00
_cell.angle_beta   90.00
_cell.angle_gamma   90.00
#
_symmetry.space_group_name_H-M   'P 1'
#
loop_
_entity.id
_entity.type
_entity.pdbx_description
1 polymer ?
#
loop_
_entity_poly.entity_id
_entity_poly.type
_entity_poly.pdbx_seq_one_letter_code
_entity_poly.pdbx_strand_id
1 'polypeptide(L)'
;IGIQQERLPDPVAKDLEDEEVLRIYEAIELSKVMLRDRALFSILLHGLRAEEVCRLNIEDYVNGELVIKEAKWDSKGEVPLTKLGIQDLDAYLDWRRAQEVELLPDSALFVSCSNRSQGKRLTYWGIRHVMDDLAKKTGIDLHSHRGRHTFATNLIVKYELDPSLAMELTRHRDVRSFRRYTNRKNKIAAKRAFLKASEKLD
;
A
#
# COMPACT_ATOMS: atom_id res chain seq x y z
N ILE A 1 -19.87 21.44 35.86
CA ILE A 1 -20.43 21.40 34.50
C ILE A 1 -19.48 20.53 33.70
N GLY A 2 -19.83 19.22 33.55
CA GLY A 2 -19.03 18.28 32.79
C GLY A 2 -19.21 18.54 31.30
N ILE A 3 -18.14 18.89 30.60
CA ILE A 3 -18.12 18.95 29.13
C ILE A 3 -18.20 17.50 28.64
N GLN A 4 -19.36 17.08 28.14
CA GLN A 4 -19.44 15.84 27.36
C GLN A 4 -18.63 16.04 26.10
N GLN A 5 -17.47 15.38 26.02
CA GLN A 5 -16.75 15.26 24.74
C GLN A 5 -17.63 14.47 23.77
N GLU A 6 -18.17 15.14 22.77
CA GLU A 6 -18.80 14.47 21.64
C GLU A 6 -17.81 13.44 21.06
N ARG A 7 -18.23 12.19 21.05
CA ARG A 7 -17.45 11.15 20.38
C ARG A 7 -17.46 11.45 18.88
N LEU A 8 -16.33 11.89 18.37
CA LEU A 8 -16.15 11.99 16.93
C LEU A 8 -16.44 10.62 16.29
N PRO A 9 -17.17 10.57 15.17
CA PRO A 9 -17.44 9.34 14.47
C PRO A 9 -16.13 8.63 14.09
N ASP A 10 -16.12 7.30 14.18
CA ASP A 10 -14.96 6.51 13.80
C ASP A 10 -14.55 6.84 12.36
N PRO A 11 -13.25 7.12 12.10
CA PRO A 11 -12.79 7.45 10.76
C PRO A 11 -13.04 6.28 9.81
N VAL A 12 -13.69 6.55 8.69
CA VAL A 12 -13.92 5.56 7.63
C VAL A 12 -12.59 5.29 6.90
N ALA A 13 -12.31 4.02 6.64
CA ALA A 13 -11.16 3.65 5.82
C ALA A 13 -11.42 4.11 4.37
N LYS A 14 -10.48 4.87 3.81
CA LYS A 14 -10.49 5.32 2.41
C LYS A 14 -9.64 4.37 1.57
N ASP A 15 -10.07 3.13 1.45
CA ASP A 15 -9.43 2.14 0.58
C ASP A 15 -9.80 2.35 -0.90
N LEU A 16 -9.03 1.74 -1.79
CA LEU A 16 -9.32 1.68 -3.21
C LEU A 16 -10.25 0.49 -3.48
N GLU A 17 -11.27 0.70 -4.29
CA GLU A 17 -12.08 -0.39 -4.84
C GLU A 17 -11.29 -1.11 -5.96
N ASP A 18 -11.69 -2.35 -6.31
CA ASP A 18 -10.95 -3.16 -7.29
C ASP A 18 -10.90 -2.51 -8.67
N GLU A 19 -11.99 -1.88 -9.08
CA GLU A 19 -12.07 -1.13 -10.34
C GLU A 19 -11.17 0.12 -10.32
N GLU A 20 -10.99 0.76 -9.17
CA GLU A 20 -10.05 1.87 -9.03
C GLU A 20 -8.61 1.39 -9.16
N VAL A 21 -8.27 0.25 -8.52
CA VAL A 21 -6.94 -0.37 -8.64
C VAL A 21 -6.63 -0.73 -10.09
N LEU A 22 -7.59 -1.35 -10.80
CA LEU A 22 -7.43 -1.71 -12.21
C LEU A 22 -7.18 -0.47 -13.07
N ARG A 23 -7.99 0.57 -12.94
CA ARG A 23 -7.81 1.83 -13.70
C ARG A 23 -6.47 2.51 -13.41
N ILE A 24 -5.95 2.39 -12.20
CA ILE A 24 -4.64 2.93 -11.86
C ILE A 24 -3.55 2.13 -12.58
N TYR A 25 -3.62 0.80 -12.62
CA TYR A 25 -2.68 -0.02 -13.38
C TYR A 25 -2.74 0.29 -14.88
N GLU A 26 -3.92 0.44 -15.47
CA GLU A 26 -4.10 0.85 -16.87
C GLU A 26 -3.45 2.22 -17.15
N ALA A 27 -3.60 3.18 -16.23
CA ALA A 27 -2.94 4.48 -16.36
C ALA A 27 -1.41 4.41 -16.23
N ILE A 28 -0.90 3.45 -15.44
CA ILE A 28 0.53 3.18 -15.29
C ILE A 28 1.11 2.60 -16.58
N GLU A 29 0.39 1.75 -17.30
CA GLU A 29 0.85 1.19 -18.60
C GLU A 29 1.15 2.29 -19.64
N LEU A 30 0.52 3.45 -19.50
CA LEU A 30 0.76 4.62 -20.36
C LEU A 30 1.90 5.53 -19.85
N SER A 31 2.55 5.16 -18.74
CA SER A 31 3.66 5.93 -18.18
C SER A 31 4.96 5.70 -18.95
N LYS A 32 5.75 6.75 -19.15
CA LYS A 32 7.11 6.65 -19.71
C LYS A 32 8.07 5.83 -18.83
N VAL A 33 7.73 5.67 -17.58
CA VAL A 33 8.52 4.93 -16.56
C VAL A 33 7.67 3.83 -15.91
N MET A 34 6.90 3.17 -16.75
CA MET A 34 5.87 2.18 -16.39
C MET A 34 6.37 1.15 -15.39
N LEU A 35 7.52 0.54 -15.60
CA LEU A 35 8.04 -0.51 -14.70
C LEU A 35 8.32 0.01 -13.28
N ARG A 36 8.90 1.24 -13.16
CA ARG A 36 9.11 1.88 -11.87
C ARG A 36 7.79 2.21 -11.17
N ASP A 37 6.83 2.80 -11.89
CA ASP A 37 5.55 3.23 -11.34
C ASP A 37 4.70 2.02 -10.93
N ARG A 38 4.75 0.94 -11.71
CA ARG A 38 4.08 -0.32 -11.44
C ARG A 38 4.60 -0.98 -10.16
N ALA A 39 5.92 -1.15 -10.05
CA ALA A 39 6.56 -1.66 -8.85
C ALA A 39 6.26 -0.78 -7.63
N LEU A 40 6.36 0.54 -7.76
CA LEU A 40 6.07 1.48 -6.68
C LEU A 40 4.63 1.36 -6.18
N PHE A 41 3.66 1.35 -7.09
CA PHE A 41 2.24 1.23 -6.73
C PHE A 41 1.94 -0.13 -6.08
N SER A 42 2.50 -1.21 -6.64
CA SER A 42 2.39 -2.55 -6.07
C SER A 42 2.90 -2.60 -4.62
N ILE A 43 4.07 -2.03 -4.34
CA ILE A 43 4.63 -2.00 -2.98
C ILE A 43 3.78 -1.16 -2.02
N LEU A 44 3.22 -0.05 -2.47
CA LEU A 44 2.27 0.72 -1.66
C LEU A 44 1.00 -0.07 -1.35
N LEU A 45 0.52 -0.91 -2.28
CA LEU A 45 -0.60 -1.85 -2.07
C LEU A 45 -0.26 -3.02 -1.12
N HIS A 46 1.02 -3.25 -0.80
CA HIS A 46 1.47 -4.17 0.26
C HIS A 46 1.62 -3.45 1.61
N GLY A 47 1.08 -2.26 1.73
CA GLY A 47 0.92 -1.57 3.00
C GLY A 47 2.15 -0.79 3.49
N LEU A 48 3.18 -0.60 2.67
CA LEU A 48 4.30 0.26 3.03
C LEU A 48 3.89 1.73 3.07
N ARG A 49 4.50 2.47 3.98
CA ARG A 49 4.41 3.93 3.99
C ARG A 49 5.36 4.53 2.96
N ALA A 50 5.02 5.68 2.38
CA ALA A 50 5.90 6.34 1.40
C ALA A 50 7.32 6.60 1.94
N GLU A 51 7.46 7.00 3.20
CA GLU A 51 8.76 7.21 3.84
C GLU A 51 9.56 5.89 3.98
N GLU A 52 8.89 4.76 4.23
CA GLU A 52 9.52 3.44 4.27
C GLU A 52 10.06 3.08 2.87
N VAL A 53 9.23 3.26 1.84
CA VAL A 53 9.64 3.02 0.44
C VAL A 53 10.85 3.86 0.04
N CYS A 54 10.91 5.13 0.47
CA CYS A 54 12.05 6.01 0.19
C CYS A 54 13.38 5.50 0.78
N ARG A 55 13.32 4.73 1.87
CA ARG A 55 14.51 4.26 2.60
C ARG A 55 14.99 2.89 2.16
N LEU A 56 14.18 2.14 1.40
CA LEU A 56 14.56 0.81 0.94
C LEU A 56 15.82 0.83 0.08
N ASN A 57 16.70 -0.10 0.36
CA ASN A 57 17.87 -0.45 -0.43
C ASN A 57 17.64 -1.76 -1.20
N ILE A 58 18.51 -2.08 -2.12
CA ILE A 58 18.46 -3.35 -2.87
C ILE A 58 18.54 -4.55 -1.90
N GLU A 59 19.42 -4.50 -0.90
CA GLU A 59 19.57 -5.54 0.13
C GLU A 59 18.35 -5.76 1.02
N ASP A 60 17.40 -4.81 1.04
CA ASP A 60 16.17 -4.94 1.82
C ASP A 60 15.10 -5.78 1.10
N TYR A 61 15.34 -6.15 -0.16
CA TYR A 61 14.49 -7.08 -0.90
C TYR A 61 15.14 -8.46 -0.93
N VAL A 62 14.59 -9.38 -0.16
CA VAL A 62 15.15 -10.72 0.05
C VAL A 62 14.04 -11.78 -0.07
N ASN A 63 14.21 -12.77 -0.92
CA ASN A 63 13.32 -13.94 -1.04
C ASN A 63 11.83 -13.60 -1.21
N GLY A 64 11.52 -12.53 -1.92
CA GLY A 64 10.13 -12.08 -2.13
C GLY A 64 9.51 -11.31 -0.96
N GLU A 65 10.33 -10.84 -0.04
CA GLU A 65 9.94 -10.03 1.11
C GLU A 65 10.73 -8.72 1.15
N LEU A 66 10.13 -7.69 1.75
CA LEU A 66 10.79 -6.41 2.02
C LEU A 66 11.06 -6.26 3.52
N VAL A 67 12.31 -6.07 3.88
CA VAL A 67 12.77 -5.86 5.26
C VAL A 67 12.78 -4.37 5.57
N ILE A 68 11.91 -3.94 6.49
CA ILE A 68 11.82 -2.55 6.92
C ILE A 68 12.68 -2.34 8.16
N LYS A 69 13.91 -1.86 7.94
CA LYS A 69 14.92 -1.63 9.01
C LYS A 69 14.64 -0.37 9.82
N GLU A 70 14.07 0.65 9.16
CA GLU A 70 13.77 1.94 9.79
C GLU A 70 12.32 2.33 9.53
N ALA A 71 11.56 2.52 10.59
CA ALA A 71 10.18 2.93 10.50
C ALA A 71 9.80 3.88 11.64
N LYS A 72 8.88 4.79 11.35
CA LYS A 72 8.29 5.68 12.34
C LYS A 72 7.57 4.85 13.41
N TRP A 73 7.72 5.23 14.68
CA TRP A 73 7.13 4.51 15.81
C TRP A 73 7.60 3.06 15.96
N ASP A 74 8.85 2.80 15.58
CA ASP A 74 9.49 1.48 15.70
C ASP A 74 8.66 0.33 15.06
N SER A 75 7.93 0.62 13.97
CA SER A 75 7.15 -0.36 13.21
C SER A 75 8.01 -1.10 12.18
N LYS A 76 9.20 -1.56 12.60
CA LYS A 76 10.09 -2.42 11.82
C LYS A 76 9.42 -3.77 11.55
N GLY A 77 9.89 -4.50 10.56
CA GLY A 77 9.38 -5.83 10.27
C GLY A 77 9.55 -6.20 8.81
N GLU A 78 9.08 -7.38 8.48
CA GLU A 78 9.10 -7.95 7.14
C GLU A 78 7.72 -7.80 6.49
N VAL A 79 7.73 -7.60 5.18
CA VAL A 79 6.50 -7.47 4.37
C VAL A 79 6.58 -8.49 3.25
N PRO A 80 5.86 -9.60 3.35
CA PRO A 80 5.78 -10.57 2.26
C PRO A 80 5.05 -9.96 1.06
N LEU A 81 5.59 -10.20 -0.14
CA LEU A 81 4.98 -9.75 -1.37
C LEU A 81 4.16 -10.88 -2.01
N THR A 82 3.05 -10.51 -2.62
CA THR A 82 2.29 -11.41 -3.49
C THR A 82 3.11 -11.76 -4.74
N LYS A 83 2.74 -12.83 -5.45
CA LYS A 83 3.38 -13.19 -6.73
C LYS A 83 3.43 -12.01 -7.70
N LEU A 84 2.35 -11.24 -7.80
CA LEU A 84 2.30 -10.04 -8.65
C LEU A 84 3.28 -8.97 -8.15
N GLY A 85 3.35 -8.74 -6.84
CA GLY A 85 4.29 -7.78 -6.26
C GLY A 85 5.75 -8.13 -6.52
N ILE A 86 6.09 -9.43 -6.44
CA ILE A 86 7.41 -9.96 -6.80
C ILE A 86 7.68 -9.71 -8.29
N GLN A 87 6.76 -10.10 -9.18
CA GLN A 87 6.91 -9.90 -10.63
C GLN A 87 7.11 -8.43 -11.00
N ASP A 88 6.32 -7.54 -10.43
CA ASP A 88 6.41 -6.10 -10.69
C ASP A 88 7.77 -5.52 -10.22
N LEU A 89 8.24 -5.94 -9.04
CA LEU A 89 9.51 -5.47 -8.50
C LEU A 89 10.70 -6.05 -9.26
N ASP A 90 10.68 -7.33 -9.58
CA ASP A 90 11.74 -8.00 -10.35
C ASP A 90 11.86 -7.38 -11.75
N ALA A 91 10.74 -7.16 -12.45
CA ALA A 91 10.74 -6.51 -13.76
C ALA A 91 11.34 -5.09 -13.72
N TYR A 92 11.07 -4.34 -12.65
CA TYR A 92 11.69 -3.03 -12.45
C TYR A 92 13.20 -3.14 -12.19
N LEU A 93 13.64 -4.09 -11.38
CA LEU A 93 15.07 -4.30 -11.11
C LEU A 93 15.83 -4.80 -12.35
N ASP A 94 15.23 -5.66 -13.16
CA ASP A 94 15.79 -6.10 -14.42
C ASP A 94 15.93 -4.95 -15.42
N TRP A 95 14.92 -4.08 -15.48
CA TRP A 95 15.00 -2.86 -16.26
C TRP A 95 16.16 -1.96 -15.80
N ARG A 96 16.38 -1.82 -14.48
CA ARG A 96 17.51 -1.06 -13.96
C ARG A 96 18.85 -1.66 -14.33
N ARG A 97 19.00 -2.99 -14.25
CA ARG A 97 20.22 -3.71 -14.68
C ARG A 97 20.49 -3.52 -16.17
N ALA A 98 19.45 -3.53 -17.00
CA ALA A 98 19.56 -3.30 -18.44
C ALA A 98 20.01 -1.88 -18.82
N GLN A 99 19.95 -0.91 -17.88
CA GLN A 99 20.54 0.42 -18.06
C GLN A 99 22.04 0.49 -17.69
N GLU A 100 22.69 -0.66 -17.55
CA GLU A 100 24.12 -0.78 -17.15
C GLU A 100 24.41 -0.17 -15.77
N VAL A 101 23.40 -0.10 -14.91
CA VAL A 101 23.54 0.39 -13.54
C VAL A 101 23.90 -0.77 -12.61
N GLU A 102 25.04 -0.68 -11.97
CA GLU A 102 25.40 -1.62 -10.92
C GLU A 102 24.46 -1.44 -9.71
N LEU A 103 23.77 -2.51 -9.34
CA LEU A 103 22.86 -2.51 -8.20
C LEU A 103 23.59 -3.04 -6.95
N LEU A 104 24.31 -2.16 -6.26
CA LEU A 104 24.98 -2.52 -5.01
C LEU A 104 23.94 -2.74 -3.88
N PRO A 105 24.26 -3.53 -2.86
CA PRO A 105 23.35 -3.82 -1.74
C PRO A 105 22.77 -2.56 -1.08
N ASP A 106 23.55 -1.53 -0.88
CA ASP A 106 23.20 -0.25 -0.28
C ASP A 106 22.58 0.77 -1.25
N SER A 107 22.51 0.42 -2.55
CA SER A 107 21.87 1.27 -3.55
C SER A 107 20.38 1.40 -3.28
N ALA A 108 19.81 2.58 -3.57
CA ALA A 108 18.37 2.80 -3.42
C ALA A 108 17.56 1.79 -4.24
N LEU A 109 16.54 1.16 -3.62
CA LEU A 109 15.62 0.27 -4.32
C LEU A 109 14.82 1.04 -5.38
N PHE A 110 14.27 2.21 -5.03
CA PHE A 110 13.57 3.08 -5.96
C PHE A 110 14.35 4.35 -6.27
N VAL A 111 14.45 4.67 -7.56
CA VAL A 111 15.15 5.86 -8.05
C VAL A 111 14.23 6.79 -8.81
N SER A 112 14.60 8.06 -8.85
CA SER A 112 13.93 9.06 -9.66
C SER A 112 14.29 8.89 -11.14
N CYS A 113 13.28 9.04 -12.00
CA CYS A 113 13.43 9.06 -13.46
C CYS A 113 13.20 10.47 -14.02
N SER A 114 13.18 11.51 -13.17
CA SER A 114 13.06 12.90 -13.64
C SER A 114 14.40 13.43 -14.13
N ASN A 115 14.40 14.31 -15.15
CA ASN A 115 15.63 14.87 -15.72
C ASN A 115 16.55 15.55 -14.69
N ARG A 116 15.98 16.14 -13.63
CA ARG A 116 16.74 16.86 -12.59
C ARG A 116 17.38 15.96 -11.55
N SER A 117 16.86 14.76 -11.35
CA SER A 117 17.28 13.83 -10.29
C SER A 117 17.36 12.38 -10.74
N GLN A 118 17.58 12.16 -12.05
CA GLN A 118 17.69 10.83 -12.62
C GLN A 118 18.72 9.97 -11.88
N GLY A 119 18.34 8.74 -11.54
CA GLY A 119 19.19 7.79 -10.81
C GLY A 119 19.34 8.06 -9.31
N LYS A 120 18.97 9.22 -8.79
CA LYS A 120 19.00 9.50 -7.35
C LYS A 120 17.85 8.80 -6.63
N ARG A 121 18.05 8.47 -5.35
CA ARG A 121 17.02 7.88 -4.49
C ARG A 121 15.69 8.63 -4.63
N LEU A 122 14.61 7.89 -4.82
CA LEU A 122 13.26 8.46 -4.88
C LEU A 122 12.87 9.02 -3.52
N THR A 123 12.43 10.27 -3.51
CA THR A 123 12.02 10.98 -2.29
C THR A 123 10.52 10.88 -2.06
N TYR A 124 10.07 11.22 -0.84
CA TYR A 124 8.65 11.35 -0.52
C TYR A 124 7.90 12.25 -1.53
N TRP A 125 8.48 13.38 -1.90
CA TRP A 125 7.90 14.29 -2.88
C TRP A 125 7.85 13.67 -4.29
N GLY A 126 8.85 12.83 -4.62
CA GLY A 126 8.83 12.06 -5.87
C GLY A 126 7.69 11.05 -5.90
N ILE A 127 7.48 10.30 -4.81
CA ILE A 127 6.33 9.38 -4.68
C ILE A 127 5.02 10.14 -4.77
N ARG A 128 4.90 11.26 -4.04
CA ARG A 128 3.70 12.09 -4.08
C ARG A 128 3.40 12.58 -5.50
N HIS A 129 4.42 13.05 -6.23
CA HIS A 129 4.26 13.49 -7.62
C HIS A 129 3.72 12.37 -8.51
N VAL A 130 4.22 11.13 -8.36
CA VAL A 130 3.69 9.97 -9.09
C VAL A 130 2.21 9.72 -8.75
N MET A 131 1.85 9.77 -7.46
CA MET A 131 0.46 9.58 -7.04
C MET A 131 -0.46 10.70 -7.55
N ASP A 132 -0.01 11.95 -7.49
CA ASP A 132 -0.76 13.12 -7.99
C ASP A 132 -0.97 13.05 -9.52
N ASP A 133 0.03 12.56 -10.27
CA ASP A 133 -0.10 12.37 -11.73
C ASP A 133 -1.10 11.26 -12.06
N LEU A 134 -1.03 10.12 -11.37
CA LEU A 134 -1.99 9.03 -11.52
C LEU A 134 -3.41 9.46 -11.11
N ALA A 135 -3.54 10.24 -10.02
CA ALA A 135 -4.81 10.81 -9.59
C ALA A 135 -5.45 11.68 -10.68
N LYS A 136 -4.65 12.55 -11.32
CA LYS A 136 -5.12 13.40 -12.44
C LYS A 136 -5.55 12.58 -13.65
N LYS A 137 -4.80 11.53 -14.00
CA LYS A 137 -5.10 10.67 -15.16
C LYS A 137 -6.36 9.82 -14.97
N THR A 138 -6.60 9.35 -13.75
CA THR A 138 -7.71 8.44 -13.45
C THR A 138 -8.94 9.12 -12.88
N GLY A 139 -8.82 10.35 -12.38
CA GLY A 139 -9.88 11.02 -11.62
C GLY A 139 -10.10 10.43 -10.21
N ILE A 140 -9.20 9.56 -9.76
CA ILE A 140 -9.29 8.91 -8.44
C ILE A 140 -8.56 9.78 -7.41
N ASP A 141 -9.18 10.01 -6.23
CA ASP A 141 -8.49 10.64 -5.08
C ASP A 141 -7.39 9.71 -4.58
N LEU A 142 -6.19 9.81 -5.14
CA LEU A 142 -5.08 8.91 -4.88
C LEU A 142 -3.96 9.59 -4.09
N HIS A 143 -3.59 8.98 -2.97
CA HIS A 143 -2.43 9.35 -2.18
C HIS A 143 -1.78 8.09 -1.57
N SER A 144 -0.51 8.17 -1.18
CA SER A 144 0.28 7.00 -0.77
C SER A 144 -0.34 6.18 0.39
N HIS A 145 -1.10 6.82 1.27
CA HIS A 145 -1.78 6.10 2.37
C HIS A 145 -2.98 5.26 1.91
N ARG A 146 -3.60 5.56 0.76
CA ARG A 146 -4.71 4.74 0.25
C ARG A 146 -4.28 3.31 -0.05
N GLY A 147 -3.08 3.09 -0.59
CA GLY A 147 -2.54 1.75 -0.78
C GLY A 147 -2.51 0.93 0.51
N ARG A 148 -2.01 1.54 1.60
CA ARG A 148 -1.98 0.90 2.92
C ARG A 148 -3.38 0.67 3.51
N HIS A 149 -4.31 1.57 3.28
CA HIS A 149 -5.71 1.36 3.67
C HIS A 149 -6.33 0.19 2.91
N THR A 150 -6.10 0.12 1.60
CA THR A 150 -6.53 -0.98 0.74
C THR A 150 -5.97 -2.31 1.21
N PHE A 151 -4.66 -2.36 1.51
CA PHE A 151 -4.02 -3.57 2.05
C PHE A 151 -4.69 -4.04 3.34
N ALA A 152 -4.81 -3.15 4.34
CA ALA A 152 -5.42 -3.50 5.63
C ALA A 152 -6.89 -3.94 5.48
N THR A 153 -7.67 -3.27 4.61
CA THR A 153 -9.04 -3.66 4.32
C THR A 153 -9.09 -5.05 3.66
N ASN A 154 -8.24 -5.31 2.67
CA ASN A 154 -8.21 -6.59 1.98
C ASN A 154 -7.85 -7.75 2.92
N LEU A 155 -6.88 -7.57 3.81
CA LEU A 155 -6.53 -8.58 4.82
C LEU A 155 -7.75 -8.97 5.67
N ILE A 156 -8.53 -8.00 6.09
CA ILE A 156 -9.68 -8.21 6.99
C ILE A 156 -10.93 -8.65 6.25
N VAL A 157 -11.23 -8.05 5.09
CA VAL A 157 -12.51 -8.22 4.39
C VAL A 157 -12.44 -9.29 3.32
N LYS A 158 -11.37 -9.30 2.49
CA LYS A 158 -11.22 -10.25 1.37
C LYS A 158 -10.58 -11.57 1.81
N TYR A 159 -9.47 -11.48 2.58
CA TYR A 159 -8.75 -12.66 3.02
C TYR A 159 -9.24 -13.19 4.36
N GLU A 160 -10.20 -12.49 4.99
CA GLU A 160 -10.87 -12.87 6.24
C GLU A 160 -9.92 -13.19 7.40
N LEU A 161 -8.70 -12.62 7.38
CA LEU A 161 -7.72 -12.83 8.42
C LEU A 161 -8.24 -12.35 9.79
N ASP A 162 -7.71 -12.98 10.84
CA ASP A 162 -7.89 -12.48 12.18
C ASP A 162 -7.28 -11.08 12.32
N PRO A 163 -7.94 -10.14 13.03
CA PRO A 163 -7.42 -8.78 13.21
C PRO A 163 -6.00 -8.71 13.78
N SER A 164 -5.61 -9.65 14.65
CA SER A 164 -4.26 -9.68 15.22
C SER A 164 -3.21 -10.00 14.15
N LEU A 165 -3.46 -10.98 13.29
CA LEU A 165 -2.59 -11.34 12.17
C LEU A 165 -2.51 -10.22 11.13
N ALA A 166 -3.65 -9.57 10.83
CA ALA A 166 -3.67 -8.45 9.92
C ALA A 166 -2.91 -7.22 10.48
N MET A 167 -2.96 -7.01 11.79
CA MET A 167 -2.16 -5.97 12.46
C MET A 167 -0.66 -6.25 12.37
N GLU A 168 -0.25 -7.50 12.51
CA GLU A 168 1.15 -7.92 12.34
C GLU A 168 1.64 -7.61 10.92
N LEU A 169 0.94 -8.10 9.89
CA LEU A 169 1.29 -7.85 8.48
C LEU A 169 1.30 -6.37 8.11
N THR A 170 0.40 -5.59 8.66
CA THR A 170 0.35 -4.14 8.42
C THR A 170 1.26 -3.35 9.35
N ARG A 171 1.88 -4.00 10.33
CA ARG A 171 2.75 -3.38 11.34
C ARG A 171 2.03 -2.23 12.08
N HIS A 172 0.75 -2.45 12.44
CA HIS A 172 0.00 -1.53 13.29
C HIS A 172 0.21 -1.89 14.76
N ARG A 173 0.70 -0.94 15.55
CA ARG A 173 0.89 -1.11 17.01
C ARG A 173 -0.32 -0.70 17.83
N ASP A 174 -1.11 0.23 17.32
CA ASP A 174 -2.30 0.73 18.01
C ASP A 174 -3.58 0.09 17.46
N VAL A 175 -4.22 -0.72 18.31
CA VAL A 175 -5.51 -1.38 18.03
C VAL A 175 -6.60 -0.34 17.68
N ARG A 176 -6.55 0.85 18.29
CA ARG A 176 -7.55 1.90 18.02
C ARG A 176 -7.48 2.38 16.57
N SER A 177 -6.27 2.54 16.04
CA SER A 177 -6.07 2.94 14.65
C SER A 177 -6.53 1.85 13.66
N PHE A 178 -6.52 0.59 14.10
CA PHE A 178 -6.94 -0.56 13.29
C PHE A 178 -8.45 -0.83 13.33
N ARG A 179 -9.19 -0.32 14.34
CA ARG A 179 -10.64 -0.50 14.50
C ARG A 179 -11.46 -0.15 13.26
N ARG A 180 -11.02 0.84 12.47
CA ARG A 180 -11.72 1.24 11.24
C ARG A 180 -11.92 0.08 10.25
N TYR A 181 -10.96 -0.83 10.17
CA TYR A 181 -11.01 -2.01 9.28
C TYR A 181 -11.89 -3.11 9.87
N THR A 182 -11.76 -3.39 11.16
CA THR A 182 -12.60 -4.39 11.84
C THR A 182 -14.07 -3.97 11.90
N ASN A 183 -14.37 -2.71 12.13
CA ASN A 183 -15.73 -2.18 12.10
C ASN A 183 -16.38 -2.35 10.71
N ARG A 184 -15.61 -2.18 9.62
CA ARG A 184 -16.10 -2.44 8.26
C ARG A 184 -16.45 -3.93 8.07
N LYS A 185 -15.57 -4.85 8.47
CA LYS A 185 -15.85 -6.30 8.44
C LYS A 185 -17.14 -6.63 9.19
N ASN A 186 -17.27 -6.12 10.42
CA ASN A 186 -18.43 -6.38 11.27
C ASN A 186 -19.74 -5.86 10.63
N LYS A 187 -19.73 -4.68 10.02
CA LYS A 187 -20.90 -4.14 9.29
C LYS A 187 -21.29 -5.02 8.12
N ILE A 188 -20.32 -5.48 7.33
CA ILE A 188 -20.56 -6.39 6.19
C ILE A 188 -21.11 -7.72 6.69
N ALA A 189 -20.49 -8.32 7.71
CA ALA A 189 -20.92 -9.57 8.31
C ALA A 189 -22.33 -9.49 8.88
N ALA A 190 -22.65 -8.41 9.61
CA ALA A 190 -23.99 -8.17 10.17
C ALA A 190 -25.05 -8.08 9.07
N LYS A 191 -24.76 -7.33 7.97
CA LYS A 191 -25.68 -7.23 6.83
C LYS A 191 -25.91 -8.60 6.14
N ARG A 192 -24.85 -9.36 5.92
CA ARG A 192 -24.95 -10.72 5.34
C ARG A 192 -25.75 -11.66 6.24
N ALA A 193 -25.51 -11.63 7.56
CA ALA A 193 -26.23 -12.44 8.53
C ALA A 193 -27.72 -12.10 8.57
N PHE A 194 -28.05 -10.81 8.54
CA PHE A 194 -29.45 -10.35 8.47
C PHE A 194 -30.15 -10.84 7.20
N LEU A 195 -29.53 -10.66 6.02
CA LEU A 195 -30.13 -11.10 4.76
C LEU A 195 -30.37 -12.63 4.73
N LYS A 196 -29.38 -13.41 5.19
CA LYS A 196 -29.51 -14.86 5.31
C LYS A 196 -30.58 -15.30 6.31
N ALA A 197 -30.82 -14.54 7.37
CA ALA A 197 -31.87 -14.82 8.34
C ALA A 197 -33.26 -14.47 7.78
N SER A 198 -33.38 -13.36 7.04
CA SER A 198 -34.66 -12.94 6.43
C SER A 198 -35.13 -13.88 5.32
N GLU A 199 -34.23 -14.47 4.53
CA GLU A 199 -34.56 -15.51 3.51
C GLU A 199 -35.23 -16.76 4.11
N LYS A 200 -35.14 -16.97 5.42
CA LYS A 200 -35.78 -18.12 6.09
C LYS A 200 -37.19 -17.79 6.63
N LEU A 201 -37.61 -16.53 6.52
CA LEU A 201 -38.90 -16.05 7.00
C LEU A 201 -39.91 -15.85 5.86
N ASP A 202 -39.46 -15.90 4.61
CA ASP A 202 -40.25 -15.94 3.36
C ASP A 202 -40.45 -17.39 2.90
#